data_1a7f46631631daddc7f8161c060264a3
#
_entry.id   1a7f46631631daddc7f8161c060264a3
#
_cell.length_a   1.000
_cell.length_b   1.000
_cell.length_c   1.000
_cell.angle_alpha   90.00
_cell.angle_beta   90.00
_cell.angle_gamma   90.00
#
_symmetry.space_group_name_H-M   'P 1'
#
loop_
_entity.id
_entity.type
_entity.pdbx_description
1 polymer ?
#
loop_
_entity_poly.entity_id
_entity_poly.type
_entity_poly.pdbx_seq_one_letter_code
_entity_poly.pdbx_strand_id
1 'polypeptide(L)'
;MAVRIVSRQPLTKGWSTDQKYKVQLEDGRLGLLRIAERPAYEAKRLEFQLVENLFGLGLPVAEPIAFWADEESVYTLYEWVEGQDMNEVASSLSDSVLYDLGCQSGKFLRILHALPIDQSLRDWNSFYQAKIDNKLAAYQAASHSYPNGSAMIDFVQANRHLLAGRPIAYHHGDFHTGNFLLGADGKLKILDFDRYDIGDPWEEFNRLIFTADLSPAFARGQVDAYLKALFQRNFGDSWLFM
;
A
#
# COMPACT_ATOMS: atom_id res chain seq x y z
N MET A 1 -26.42 6.13 11.42
CA MET A 1 -27.35 4.97 11.40
C MET A 1 -26.54 3.72 11.62
N ALA A 2 -27.05 2.74 12.39
CA ALA A 2 -26.35 1.46 12.52
C ALA A 2 -26.43 0.70 11.19
N VAL A 3 -25.29 0.25 10.66
CA VAL A 3 -25.25 -0.58 9.44
C VAL A 3 -25.81 -1.95 9.78
N ARG A 4 -26.78 -2.43 9.01
CA ARG A 4 -27.37 -3.75 9.21
C ARG A 4 -26.96 -4.70 8.09
N ILE A 5 -26.33 -5.82 8.49
CA ILE A 5 -25.89 -6.89 7.59
C ILE A 5 -27.00 -7.95 7.54
N VAL A 6 -27.48 -8.27 6.35
CA VAL A 6 -28.57 -9.27 6.15
C VAL A 6 -28.06 -10.66 5.75
N SER A 7 -26.86 -10.71 5.12
CA SER A 7 -26.21 -11.99 4.82
C SER A 7 -24.69 -11.83 4.80
N ARG A 8 -23.96 -12.94 5.03
CA ARG A 8 -22.51 -12.99 4.95
C ARG A 8 -22.03 -14.30 4.36
N GLN A 9 -21.03 -14.22 3.47
CA GLN A 9 -20.34 -15.34 2.86
C GLN A 9 -18.85 -15.25 3.19
N PRO A 10 -18.24 -16.29 3.79
CA PRO A 10 -16.82 -16.27 4.14
C PRO A 10 -15.95 -16.22 2.89
N LEU A 11 -14.82 -15.50 2.98
CA LEU A 11 -13.78 -15.42 1.95
C LEU A 11 -12.51 -16.09 2.48
N THR A 12 -11.95 -16.99 1.69
CA THR A 12 -10.72 -17.74 2.05
C THR A 12 -9.48 -17.20 1.35
N LYS A 13 -9.63 -16.23 0.42
CA LYS A 13 -8.51 -15.62 -0.32
C LYS A 13 -7.77 -14.61 0.54
N GLY A 14 -6.44 -14.68 0.56
CA GLY A 14 -5.54 -13.70 1.20
C GLY A 14 -4.73 -14.29 2.35
N TRP A 15 -3.69 -13.53 2.78
CA TRP A 15 -2.70 -13.94 3.79
C TRP A 15 -2.91 -13.26 5.16
N SER A 16 -3.92 -12.39 5.27
CA SER A 16 -4.27 -11.70 6.52
C SER A 16 -4.83 -12.69 7.54
N THR A 17 -4.57 -12.46 8.82
CA THR A 17 -5.18 -13.20 9.93
C THR A 17 -6.64 -12.79 10.16
N ASP A 18 -7.10 -11.69 9.57
CA ASP A 18 -8.47 -11.23 9.69
C ASP A 18 -9.43 -12.24 9.04
N GLN A 19 -10.57 -12.46 9.69
CA GLN A 19 -11.69 -13.13 9.03
C GLN A 19 -12.32 -12.15 8.03
N LYS A 20 -12.56 -12.63 6.81
CA LYS A 20 -13.10 -11.79 5.72
C LYS A 20 -14.43 -12.37 5.23
N TYR A 21 -15.41 -11.49 5.01
CA TYR A 21 -16.72 -11.87 4.51
C TYR A 21 -17.20 -10.90 3.41
N LYS A 22 -17.73 -11.45 2.32
CA LYS A 22 -18.62 -10.69 1.44
C LYS A 22 -19.98 -10.61 2.12
N VAL A 23 -20.49 -9.40 2.32
CA VAL A 23 -21.75 -9.16 3.02
C VAL A 23 -22.73 -8.42 2.14
N GLN A 24 -24.02 -8.66 2.37
CA GLN A 24 -25.09 -7.85 1.83
C GLN A 24 -25.68 -6.99 2.94
N LEU A 25 -25.83 -5.69 2.68
CA LEU A 25 -26.42 -4.72 3.60
C LEU A 25 -27.94 -4.64 3.38
N GLU A 26 -28.66 -4.11 4.36
CA GLU A 26 -30.13 -3.96 4.30
C GLU A 26 -30.58 -3.06 3.15
N ASP A 27 -29.75 -2.09 2.76
CA ASP A 27 -29.99 -1.20 1.61
C ASP A 27 -29.68 -1.83 0.25
N GLY A 28 -29.29 -3.11 0.23
CA GLY A 28 -28.96 -3.89 -0.97
C GLY A 28 -27.51 -3.77 -1.43
N ARG A 29 -26.69 -2.86 -0.87
CA ARG A 29 -25.28 -2.76 -1.20
C ARG A 29 -24.51 -4.00 -0.75
N LEU A 30 -23.42 -4.31 -1.47
CA LEU A 30 -22.48 -5.35 -1.08
C LEU A 30 -21.28 -4.71 -0.36
N GLY A 31 -20.74 -5.41 0.62
CA GLY A 31 -19.58 -4.95 1.39
C GLY A 31 -18.55 -6.04 1.62
N LEU A 32 -17.33 -5.60 1.93
CA LEU A 32 -16.26 -6.41 2.50
C LEU A 32 -16.20 -6.14 4.00
N LEU A 33 -16.63 -7.11 4.80
CA LEU A 33 -16.47 -7.09 6.25
C LEU A 33 -15.17 -7.80 6.62
N ARG A 34 -14.32 -7.12 7.41
CA ARG A 34 -13.12 -7.73 8.02
C ARG A 34 -13.29 -7.70 9.53
N ILE A 35 -12.89 -8.79 10.17
CA ILE A 35 -12.97 -8.98 11.62
C ILE A 35 -11.57 -9.33 12.11
N ALA A 36 -10.99 -8.47 12.92
CA ALA A 36 -9.71 -8.66 13.57
C ALA A 36 -9.89 -8.86 15.07
N GLU A 37 -8.89 -9.40 15.76
CA GLU A 37 -8.88 -9.50 17.21
C GLU A 37 -8.78 -8.13 17.88
N ARG A 38 -9.37 -7.97 19.06
CA ARG A 38 -9.42 -6.70 19.82
C ARG A 38 -8.07 -5.99 20.02
N PRO A 39 -6.94 -6.69 20.24
CA PRO A 39 -5.62 -6.04 20.32
C PRO A 39 -5.22 -5.23 19.09
N ALA A 40 -5.79 -5.52 17.91
CA ALA A 40 -5.52 -4.77 16.68
C ALA A 40 -6.31 -3.46 16.55
N TYR A 41 -7.11 -3.07 17.56
CA TYR A 41 -8.04 -1.92 17.49
C TYR A 41 -7.39 -0.64 16.96
N GLU A 42 -6.28 -0.20 17.56
CA GLU A 42 -5.65 1.06 17.17
C GLU A 42 -5.06 0.99 15.75
N ALA A 43 -4.45 -0.13 15.38
CA ALA A 43 -3.93 -0.32 14.02
C ALA A 43 -5.07 -0.27 12.99
N LYS A 44 -6.18 -0.97 13.24
CA LYS A 44 -7.35 -0.99 12.35
C LYS A 44 -8.07 0.35 12.28
N ARG A 45 -8.12 1.08 13.40
CA ARG A 45 -8.70 2.43 13.45
C ARG A 45 -7.91 3.41 12.58
N LEU A 46 -6.58 3.38 12.69
CA LEU A 46 -5.70 4.24 11.90
C LEU A 46 -5.71 3.85 10.40
N GLU A 47 -5.71 2.56 10.08
CA GLU A 47 -5.90 2.04 8.72
C GLU A 47 -7.22 2.58 8.12
N PHE A 48 -8.33 2.42 8.85
CA PHE A 48 -9.65 2.86 8.41
C PHE A 48 -9.70 4.38 8.18
N GLN A 49 -9.14 5.17 9.10
CA GLN A 49 -9.04 6.63 8.96
C GLN A 49 -8.21 7.07 7.75
N LEU A 50 -7.10 6.37 7.46
CA LEU A 50 -6.31 6.65 6.27
C LEU A 50 -7.15 6.41 5.01
N VAL A 51 -7.87 5.28 4.92
CA VAL A 51 -8.73 4.97 3.77
C VAL A 51 -9.88 5.99 3.65
N GLU A 52 -10.49 6.44 4.78
CA GLU A 52 -11.49 7.52 4.78
C GLU A 52 -10.93 8.81 4.17
N ASN A 53 -9.72 9.19 4.55
CA ASN A 53 -9.05 10.39 4.01
C ASN A 53 -8.79 10.24 2.50
N LEU A 54 -8.28 9.08 2.07
CA LEU A 54 -8.01 8.81 0.66
C LEU A 54 -9.30 8.81 -0.18
N PHE A 55 -10.36 8.19 0.32
CA PHE A 55 -11.67 8.19 -0.33
C PHE A 55 -12.26 9.60 -0.42
N GLY A 56 -12.17 10.38 0.68
CA GLY A 56 -12.60 11.78 0.72
C GLY A 56 -11.86 12.69 -0.28
N LEU A 57 -10.63 12.34 -0.65
CA LEU A 57 -9.85 13.00 -1.70
C LEU A 57 -10.21 12.51 -3.12
N GLY A 58 -11.18 11.59 -3.26
CA GLY A 58 -11.59 11.02 -4.54
C GLY A 58 -10.57 10.02 -5.12
N LEU A 59 -9.69 9.46 -4.29
CA LEU A 59 -8.74 8.45 -4.73
C LEU A 59 -9.43 7.09 -4.94
N PRO A 60 -8.89 6.25 -5.82
CA PRO A 60 -9.52 5.00 -6.24
C PRO A 60 -9.33 3.88 -5.20
N VAL A 61 -9.81 4.08 -4.00
CA VAL A 61 -9.88 3.11 -2.89
C VAL A 61 -11.33 2.68 -2.67
N ALA A 62 -11.54 1.60 -1.91
CA ALA A 62 -12.88 1.17 -1.51
C ALA A 62 -13.52 2.21 -0.58
N GLU A 63 -14.84 2.48 -0.72
CA GLU A 63 -15.58 3.33 0.21
C GLU A 63 -15.56 2.72 1.61
N PRO A 64 -15.05 3.43 2.64
CA PRO A 64 -15.15 2.99 4.02
C PRO A 64 -16.58 3.26 4.52
N ILE A 65 -17.31 2.19 4.92
CA ILE A 65 -18.72 2.28 5.29
C ILE A 65 -18.89 2.40 6.80
N ALA A 66 -18.19 1.56 7.58
CA ALA A 66 -18.32 1.57 9.04
C ALA A 66 -17.10 0.95 9.73
N PHE A 67 -16.81 1.50 10.92
CA PHE A 67 -15.83 0.97 11.87
C PHE A 67 -16.48 0.83 13.24
N TRP A 68 -16.35 -0.33 13.89
CA TRP A 68 -16.82 -0.55 15.26
C TRP A 68 -16.02 -1.65 15.95
N ALA A 69 -16.23 -1.83 17.23
CA ALA A 69 -15.58 -2.90 18.00
C ALA A 69 -16.51 -3.33 19.14
N ASP A 70 -16.32 -4.56 19.59
CA ASP A 70 -16.85 -5.11 20.84
C ASP A 70 -15.72 -5.52 21.79
N GLU A 71 -16.00 -6.36 22.78
CA GLU A 71 -15.01 -6.80 23.78
C GLU A 71 -13.92 -7.68 23.18
N GLU A 72 -14.21 -8.45 22.13
CA GLU A 72 -13.32 -9.47 21.55
C GLU A 72 -12.74 -9.07 20.20
N SER A 73 -13.46 -8.25 19.43
CA SER A 73 -13.18 -8.04 18.00
C SER A 73 -13.26 -6.58 17.58
N VAL A 74 -12.62 -6.31 16.45
CA VAL A 74 -12.68 -5.06 15.71
C VAL A 74 -13.21 -5.35 14.32
N TYR A 75 -14.13 -4.53 13.87
CA TYR A 75 -14.83 -4.69 12.62
C TYR A 75 -14.57 -3.49 11.72
N THR A 76 -14.16 -3.76 10.48
CA THR A 76 -14.08 -2.76 9.41
C THR A 76 -14.96 -3.22 8.24
N LEU A 77 -15.77 -2.30 7.74
CA LEU A 77 -16.67 -2.55 6.63
C LEU A 77 -16.37 -1.55 5.51
N TYR A 78 -16.05 -2.09 4.35
CA TYR A 78 -15.81 -1.33 3.12
C TYR A 78 -16.82 -1.73 2.07
N GLU A 79 -17.01 -0.92 1.02
CA GLU A 79 -17.75 -1.36 -0.16
C GLU A 79 -17.13 -2.62 -0.77
N TRP A 80 -17.96 -3.45 -1.36
CA TRP A 80 -17.46 -4.52 -2.23
C TRP A 80 -17.11 -3.94 -3.60
N VAL A 81 -15.83 -3.83 -3.89
CA VAL A 81 -15.36 -3.30 -5.17
C VAL A 81 -15.49 -4.39 -6.24
N GLU A 82 -16.29 -4.12 -7.27
CA GLU A 82 -16.36 -4.97 -8.45
C GLU A 82 -15.21 -4.62 -9.41
N GLY A 83 -14.52 -5.64 -9.91
CA GLY A 83 -13.40 -5.49 -10.83
C GLY A 83 -12.70 -6.81 -11.09
N GLN A 84 -11.76 -6.78 -12.03
CA GLN A 84 -10.93 -7.93 -12.38
C GLN A 84 -9.57 -7.80 -11.70
N ASP A 85 -9.07 -8.90 -11.13
CA ASP A 85 -7.72 -8.97 -10.53
C ASP A 85 -6.67 -8.63 -11.60
N MET A 86 -5.81 -7.64 -11.31
CA MET A 86 -4.78 -7.20 -12.27
C MET A 86 -3.82 -8.31 -12.65
N ASN A 87 -3.52 -9.24 -11.74
CA ASN A 87 -2.66 -10.39 -12.06
C ASN A 87 -3.31 -11.36 -13.06
N GLU A 88 -4.65 -11.42 -13.09
CA GLU A 88 -5.39 -12.29 -14.00
C GLU A 88 -5.53 -11.67 -15.40
N VAL A 89 -5.77 -10.34 -15.46
CA VAL A 89 -6.10 -9.68 -16.73
C VAL A 89 -4.89 -9.08 -17.45
N ALA A 90 -3.78 -8.85 -16.77
CA ALA A 90 -2.62 -8.17 -17.34
C ALA A 90 -2.13 -8.78 -18.68
N SER A 91 -2.13 -10.12 -18.77
CA SER A 91 -1.69 -10.82 -20.00
C SER A 91 -2.59 -10.58 -21.21
N SER A 92 -3.81 -10.11 -21.01
CA SER A 92 -4.77 -9.79 -22.09
C SER A 92 -4.73 -8.33 -22.54
N LEU A 93 -3.97 -7.47 -21.82
CA LEU A 93 -3.88 -6.04 -22.08
C LEU A 93 -2.62 -5.71 -22.90
N SER A 94 -2.69 -4.66 -23.72
CA SER A 94 -1.51 -4.17 -24.43
C SER A 94 -0.56 -3.42 -23.50
N ASP A 95 0.73 -3.35 -23.85
CA ASP A 95 1.75 -2.61 -23.10
C ASP A 95 1.38 -1.13 -22.91
N SER A 96 0.71 -0.52 -23.89
CA SER A 96 0.24 0.86 -23.77
C SER A 96 -0.80 1.01 -22.68
N VAL A 97 -1.78 0.11 -22.61
CA VAL A 97 -2.82 0.11 -21.56
C VAL A 97 -2.17 -0.16 -20.19
N LEU A 98 -1.27 -1.15 -20.10
CA LEU A 98 -0.54 -1.47 -18.89
C LEU A 98 0.30 -0.29 -18.39
N TYR A 99 0.97 0.43 -19.29
CA TYR A 99 1.71 1.64 -18.94
C TYR A 99 0.79 2.73 -18.38
N ASP A 100 -0.38 2.97 -18.99
CA ASP A 100 -1.34 3.97 -18.52
C ASP A 100 -1.93 3.62 -17.14
N LEU A 101 -2.20 2.33 -16.89
CA LEU A 101 -2.61 1.82 -15.58
C LEU A 101 -1.48 1.99 -14.56
N GLY A 102 -0.24 1.71 -14.95
CA GLY A 102 0.94 2.01 -14.16
C GLY A 102 1.04 3.50 -13.79
N CYS A 103 0.77 4.38 -14.75
CA CYS A 103 0.72 5.82 -14.48
C CYS A 103 -0.37 6.20 -13.46
N GLN A 104 -1.53 5.53 -13.47
CA GLN A 104 -2.56 5.75 -12.45
C GLN A 104 -2.04 5.36 -11.06
N SER A 105 -1.40 4.19 -10.93
CA SER A 105 -0.82 3.73 -9.65
C SER A 105 0.28 4.67 -9.14
N GLY A 106 1.19 5.14 -10.01
CA GLY A 106 2.24 6.09 -9.63
C GLY A 106 1.71 7.45 -9.17
N LYS A 107 0.64 7.95 -9.82
CA LYS A 107 -0.06 9.17 -9.37
C LYS A 107 -0.70 8.97 -8.00
N PHE A 108 -1.30 7.83 -7.75
CA PHE A 108 -1.85 7.48 -6.45
C PHE A 108 -0.78 7.53 -5.35
N LEU A 109 0.34 6.82 -5.52
CA LEU A 109 1.44 6.82 -4.54
C LEU A 109 1.97 8.22 -4.27
N ARG A 110 2.08 9.05 -5.29
CA ARG A 110 2.53 10.42 -5.11
C ARG A 110 1.59 11.24 -4.22
N ILE A 111 0.28 11.05 -4.36
CA ILE A 111 -0.71 11.74 -3.52
C ILE A 111 -0.65 11.18 -2.09
N LEU A 112 -0.59 9.87 -1.92
CA LEU A 112 -0.45 9.20 -0.63
C LEU A 112 0.80 9.72 0.12
N HIS A 113 1.96 9.76 -0.54
CA HIS A 113 3.21 10.23 0.05
C HIS A 113 3.27 11.75 0.28
N ALA A 114 2.37 12.52 -0.35
CA ALA A 114 2.25 13.96 -0.14
C ALA A 114 1.23 14.35 0.94
N LEU A 115 0.54 13.39 1.53
CA LEU A 115 -0.38 13.68 2.65
C LEU A 115 0.39 14.31 3.81
N PRO A 116 -0.17 15.32 4.47
CA PRO A 116 0.44 15.91 5.65
C PRO A 116 0.67 14.87 6.74
N ILE A 117 1.89 14.83 7.25
CA ILE A 117 2.28 13.94 8.35
C ILE A 117 3.27 14.66 9.27
N ASP A 118 3.12 14.48 10.57
CA ASP A 118 4.08 14.97 11.54
C ASP A 118 5.37 14.17 11.44
N GLN A 119 6.45 14.80 11.00
CA GLN A 119 7.76 14.18 10.82
C GLN A 119 8.39 13.72 12.14
N SER A 120 7.88 14.15 13.29
CA SER A 120 8.34 13.69 14.62
C SER A 120 7.78 12.33 15.04
N LEU A 121 6.77 11.80 14.34
CA LEU A 121 6.14 10.51 14.66
C LEU A 121 7.12 9.33 14.63
N ARG A 122 8.16 9.42 13.79
CA ARG A 122 9.19 8.38 13.69
C ARG A 122 10.53 8.99 13.32
N ASP A 123 11.56 8.76 14.11
CA ASP A 123 12.95 8.90 13.65
C ASP A 123 13.29 7.72 12.73
N TRP A 124 13.10 7.96 11.42
CA TRP A 124 13.31 6.94 10.41
C TRP A 124 14.71 6.36 10.41
N ASN A 125 15.72 7.21 10.58
CA ASN A 125 17.11 6.75 10.60
C ASN A 125 17.34 5.74 11.73
N SER A 126 17.02 6.09 12.96
CA SER A 126 17.19 5.20 14.12
C SER A 126 16.35 3.94 14.00
N PHE A 127 15.11 4.07 13.55
CA PHE A 127 14.20 2.94 13.33
C PHE A 127 14.76 1.94 12.30
N TYR A 128 15.22 2.44 11.16
CA TYR A 128 15.68 1.56 10.07
C TYR A 128 17.06 0.99 10.34
N GLN A 129 17.97 1.71 11.05
CA GLN A 129 19.22 1.17 11.55
C GLN A 129 18.99 -0.06 12.43
N ALA A 130 18.08 0.04 13.40
CA ALA A 130 17.72 -1.10 14.26
C ALA A 130 17.10 -2.26 13.46
N LYS A 131 16.26 -1.96 12.46
CA LYS A 131 15.69 -2.97 11.54
C LYS A 131 16.79 -3.72 10.78
N ILE A 132 17.82 -3.01 10.29
CA ILE A 132 18.97 -3.60 9.62
C ILE A 132 19.75 -4.49 10.60
N ASP A 133 20.09 -4.01 11.79
CA ASP A 133 20.83 -4.76 12.78
C ASP A 133 20.14 -6.07 13.14
N ASN A 134 18.82 -6.03 13.37
CA ASN A 134 18.02 -7.21 13.66
C ASN A 134 18.03 -8.21 12.48
N LYS A 135 17.91 -7.71 11.23
CA LYS A 135 17.94 -8.57 10.03
C LYS A 135 19.31 -9.21 9.81
N LEU A 136 20.40 -8.47 10.03
CA LEU A 136 21.75 -9.00 9.92
C LEU A 136 22.03 -10.04 11.00
N ALA A 137 21.64 -9.78 12.25
CA ALA A 137 21.77 -10.75 13.34
C ALA A 137 20.99 -12.04 13.04
N ALA A 138 19.74 -11.92 12.55
CA ALA A 138 18.93 -13.07 12.15
C ALA A 138 19.58 -13.87 11.01
N TYR A 139 20.14 -13.18 10.01
CA TYR A 139 20.85 -13.84 8.90
C TYR A 139 22.10 -14.58 9.38
N GLN A 140 22.88 -13.97 10.28
CA GLN A 140 24.08 -14.60 10.85
C GLN A 140 23.76 -15.84 11.70
N ALA A 141 22.60 -15.84 12.37
CA ALA A 141 22.12 -16.97 13.17
C ALA A 141 21.46 -18.08 12.32
N ALA A 142 21.16 -17.82 11.06
CA ALA A 142 20.51 -18.78 10.18
C ALA A 142 21.47 -19.90 9.77
N SER A 143 20.95 -21.13 9.65
CA SER A 143 21.70 -22.32 9.18
C SER A 143 22.01 -22.30 7.68
N HIS A 144 21.39 -21.40 6.93
CA HIS A 144 21.54 -21.28 5.48
C HIS A 144 22.08 -19.90 5.11
N SER A 145 22.94 -19.82 4.13
CA SER A 145 23.46 -18.59 3.57
C SER A 145 23.12 -18.47 2.08
N TYR A 146 22.95 -17.26 1.61
CA TYR A 146 22.80 -17.00 0.18
C TYR A 146 24.16 -16.94 -0.52
N PRO A 147 24.26 -17.36 -1.78
CA PRO A 147 25.40 -17.01 -2.64
C PRO A 147 25.59 -15.48 -2.60
N ASN A 148 26.83 -15.04 -2.43
CA ASN A 148 27.17 -13.61 -2.28
C ASN A 148 26.57 -12.88 -1.07
N GLY A 149 26.06 -13.59 -0.05
CA GLY A 149 25.48 -12.98 1.14
C GLY A 149 26.41 -12.01 1.86
N SER A 150 27.72 -12.30 1.92
CA SER A 150 28.72 -11.37 2.50
C SER A 150 28.79 -10.06 1.71
N ALA A 151 28.83 -10.10 0.39
CA ALA A 151 28.86 -8.89 -0.44
C ALA A 151 27.58 -8.05 -0.28
N MET A 152 26.42 -8.68 -0.08
CA MET A 152 25.17 -7.98 0.24
C MET A 152 25.24 -7.28 1.60
N ILE A 153 25.81 -7.95 2.62
CA ILE A 153 25.99 -7.36 3.94
C ILE A 153 26.95 -6.17 3.86
N ASP A 154 28.09 -6.31 3.19
CA ASP A 154 29.07 -5.25 3.00
C ASP A 154 28.46 -4.03 2.29
N PHE A 155 27.64 -4.27 1.26
CA PHE A 155 26.90 -3.20 0.57
C PHE A 155 25.95 -2.47 1.50
N VAL A 156 25.15 -3.20 2.29
CA VAL A 156 24.22 -2.59 3.25
C VAL A 156 24.97 -1.78 4.30
N GLN A 157 26.06 -2.32 4.87
CA GLN A 157 26.87 -1.63 5.88
C GLN A 157 27.49 -0.34 5.32
N ALA A 158 28.08 -0.40 4.12
CA ALA A 158 28.72 0.75 3.48
C ALA A 158 27.72 1.89 3.16
N ASN A 159 26.43 1.55 2.94
CA ASN A 159 25.40 2.49 2.50
C ASN A 159 24.43 2.94 3.61
N ARG A 160 24.62 2.57 4.87
CA ARG A 160 23.75 2.97 5.98
C ARG A 160 23.61 4.49 6.13
N HIS A 161 24.61 5.25 5.74
CA HIS A 161 24.58 6.72 5.77
C HIS A 161 23.47 7.33 4.90
N LEU A 162 22.96 6.60 3.89
CA LEU A 162 21.86 7.06 3.01
C LEU A 162 20.51 7.13 3.74
N LEU A 163 20.40 6.57 4.94
CA LEU A 163 19.17 6.67 5.75
C LEU A 163 19.03 8.02 6.45
N ALA A 164 20.12 8.79 6.56
CA ALA A 164 20.09 10.08 7.25
C ALA A 164 19.28 11.13 6.48
N GLY A 165 18.45 11.89 7.21
CA GLY A 165 17.68 13.00 6.64
C GLY A 165 16.53 12.58 5.69
N ARG A 166 16.16 11.28 5.67
CA ARG A 166 15.04 10.82 4.88
C ARG A 166 13.71 11.23 5.53
N PRO A 167 12.75 11.74 4.73
CA PRO A 167 11.42 12.08 5.25
C PRO A 167 10.63 10.80 5.52
N ILE A 168 9.55 10.95 6.30
CA ILE A 168 8.52 9.92 6.42
C ILE A 168 7.26 10.33 5.66
N ALA A 169 6.54 9.33 5.17
CA ALA A 169 5.24 9.45 4.51
C ALA A 169 4.35 8.27 4.89
N TYR A 170 3.07 8.35 4.58
CA TYR A 170 2.18 7.20 4.66
C TYR A 170 2.52 6.20 3.57
N HIS A 171 2.59 4.93 3.92
CA HIS A 171 2.75 3.82 3.00
C HIS A 171 1.47 3.00 2.87
N HIS A 172 1.25 2.44 1.70
CA HIS A 172 0.33 1.31 1.55
C HIS A 172 0.92 0.05 2.21
N GLY A 173 2.24 -0.12 2.14
CA GLY A 173 3.00 -1.20 2.77
C GLY A 173 3.02 -2.52 2.00
N ASP A 174 2.14 -2.68 1.00
CA ASP A 174 2.09 -3.85 0.11
C ASP A 174 1.64 -3.47 -1.32
N PHE A 175 2.25 -2.42 -1.87
CA PHE A 175 1.83 -1.79 -3.12
C PHE A 175 2.33 -2.54 -4.35
N HIS A 176 1.52 -3.46 -4.84
CA HIS A 176 1.79 -4.24 -6.06
C HIS A 176 0.48 -4.66 -6.73
N THR A 177 0.57 -5.14 -7.97
CA THR A 177 -0.58 -5.47 -8.83
C THR A 177 -1.56 -6.50 -8.22
N GLY A 178 -1.11 -7.37 -7.31
CA GLY A 178 -1.97 -8.31 -6.61
C GLY A 178 -2.98 -7.66 -5.66
N ASN A 179 -2.81 -6.36 -5.33
CA ASN A 179 -3.73 -5.58 -4.53
C ASN A 179 -4.50 -4.55 -5.37
N PHE A 180 -4.51 -4.72 -6.71
CA PHE A 180 -5.23 -3.83 -7.62
C PHE A 180 -6.33 -4.57 -8.38
N LEU A 181 -7.47 -3.91 -8.55
CA LEU A 181 -8.53 -4.35 -9.46
C LEU A 181 -8.63 -3.39 -10.63
N LEU A 182 -8.92 -3.93 -11.81
CA LEU A 182 -9.32 -3.16 -12.97
C LEU A 182 -10.84 -3.06 -12.98
N GLY A 183 -11.38 -1.87 -12.75
CA GLY A 183 -12.81 -1.61 -12.83
C GLY A 183 -13.32 -1.65 -14.27
N ALA A 184 -14.63 -1.84 -14.44
CA ALA A 184 -15.29 -1.82 -15.75
C ALA A 184 -15.13 -0.47 -16.47
N ASP A 185 -14.82 0.60 -15.75
CA ASP A 185 -14.54 1.94 -16.28
C ASP A 185 -13.08 2.11 -16.77
N GLY A 186 -12.29 1.03 -16.78
CA GLY A 186 -10.88 1.06 -17.19
C GLY A 186 -9.95 1.73 -16.19
N LYS A 187 -10.38 1.93 -14.94
CA LYS A 187 -9.56 2.54 -13.88
C LYS A 187 -9.15 1.51 -12.85
N LEU A 188 -7.98 1.77 -12.26
CA LEU A 188 -7.52 0.98 -11.11
C LEU A 188 -8.34 1.31 -9.87
N LYS A 189 -8.56 0.27 -9.07
CA LYS A 189 -8.95 0.36 -7.67
C LYS A 189 -7.83 -0.27 -6.84
N ILE A 190 -7.41 0.43 -5.78
CA ILE A 190 -6.30 0.05 -4.90
C ILE A 190 -6.90 -0.42 -3.59
N LEU A 191 -6.57 -1.65 -3.19
CA LEU A 191 -7.15 -2.37 -2.07
C LEU A 191 -6.08 -2.80 -1.08
N ASP A 192 -6.54 -3.25 0.09
CA ASP A 192 -5.76 -3.95 1.12
C ASP A 192 -4.63 -3.13 1.77
N PHE A 193 -5.03 -2.13 2.54
CA PHE A 193 -4.14 -1.30 3.37
C PHE A 193 -3.73 -1.96 4.69
N ASP A 194 -3.91 -3.26 4.85
CA ASP A 194 -3.63 -4.02 6.07
C ASP A 194 -2.18 -3.89 6.57
N ARG A 195 -1.27 -3.59 5.66
CA ARG A 195 0.16 -3.38 5.95
C ARG A 195 0.59 -1.91 5.90
N TYR A 196 -0.39 -0.99 5.98
CA TYR A 196 -0.03 0.41 5.97
C TYR A 196 0.99 0.73 7.09
N ASP A 197 1.91 1.60 6.80
CA ASP A 197 2.94 2.04 7.76
C ASP A 197 3.31 3.51 7.48
N ILE A 198 4.23 4.01 8.26
CA ILE A 198 4.83 5.33 8.11
C ILE A 198 6.33 5.16 7.95
N GLY A 199 6.90 5.66 6.86
CA GLY A 199 8.33 5.49 6.60
C GLY A 199 8.83 6.25 5.38
N ASP A 200 10.07 5.95 4.97
CA ASP A 200 10.64 6.56 3.78
C ASP A 200 9.84 6.20 2.52
N PRO A 201 9.35 7.18 1.74
CA PRO A 201 8.58 6.93 0.51
C PRO A 201 9.24 5.95 -0.46
N TRP A 202 10.58 5.85 -0.46
CA TRP A 202 11.30 4.92 -1.33
C TRP A 202 11.12 3.46 -0.92
N GLU A 203 10.79 3.17 0.35
CA GLU A 203 10.54 1.80 0.80
C GLU A 203 9.33 1.17 0.09
N GLU A 204 8.35 1.96 -0.33
CA GLU A 204 7.17 1.47 -1.07
C GLU A 204 7.56 0.78 -2.39
N PHE A 205 8.65 1.22 -3.02
CA PHE A 205 9.14 0.64 -4.27
C PHE A 205 9.84 -0.72 -4.13
N ASN A 206 9.99 -1.24 -2.91
CA ASN A 206 10.52 -2.58 -2.71
C ASN A 206 9.63 -3.67 -3.34
N ARG A 207 8.33 -3.38 -3.53
CA ARG A 207 7.35 -4.26 -4.17
C ARG A 207 7.31 -4.13 -5.69
N LEU A 208 8.00 -3.14 -6.25
CA LEU A 208 8.02 -2.89 -7.70
C LEU A 208 8.52 -4.11 -8.50
N ILE A 209 9.36 -4.94 -7.89
CA ILE A 209 9.86 -6.16 -8.54
C ILE A 209 8.71 -7.12 -8.91
N PHE A 210 7.70 -7.29 -8.06
CA PHE A 210 6.55 -8.15 -8.37
C PHE A 210 5.69 -7.57 -9.50
N THR A 211 5.54 -6.24 -9.51
CA THR A 211 4.86 -5.52 -10.59
C THR A 211 5.63 -5.62 -11.91
N ALA A 212 6.98 -5.52 -11.87
CA ALA A 212 7.83 -5.61 -13.04
C ALA A 212 7.88 -7.02 -13.62
N ASP A 213 7.82 -8.05 -12.78
CA ASP A 213 7.74 -9.45 -13.20
C ASP A 213 6.45 -9.75 -13.96
N LEU A 214 5.32 -9.17 -13.51
CA LEU A 214 4.04 -9.26 -14.20
C LEU A 214 4.04 -8.45 -15.51
N SER A 215 4.47 -7.19 -15.46
CA SER A 215 4.49 -6.25 -16.59
C SER A 215 5.54 -5.15 -16.42
N PRO A 216 6.64 -5.20 -17.17
CA PRO A 216 7.61 -4.10 -17.24
C PRO A 216 6.99 -2.76 -17.66
N ALA A 217 5.97 -2.79 -18.55
CA ALA A 217 5.29 -1.60 -19.01
C ALA A 217 4.51 -0.92 -17.88
N PHE A 218 3.79 -1.70 -17.06
CA PHE A 218 3.09 -1.20 -15.88
C PHE A 218 4.08 -0.61 -14.87
N ALA A 219 5.13 -1.34 -14.51
CA ALA A 219 6.15 -0.88 -13.55
C ALA A 219 6.80 0.42 -14.01
N ARG A 220 7.13 0.54 -15.31
CA ARG A 220 7.65 1.78 -15.89
C ARG A 220 6.66 2.93 -15.76
N GLY A 221 5.38 2.71 -16.10
CA GLY A 221 4.33 3.73 -15.94
C GLY A 221 4.21 4.24 -14.50
N GLN A 222 4.27 3.31 -13.52
CA GLN A 222 4.25 3.64 -12.09
C GLN A 222 5.41 4.56 -11.69
N VAL A 223 6.65 4.20 -12.06
CA VAL A 223 7.85 4.99 -11.76
C VAL A 223 7.81 6.34 -12.47
N ASP A 224 7.51 6.37 -13.77
CA ASP A 224 7.47 7.58 -14.58
C ASP A 224 6.48 8.59 -14.01
N ALA A 225 5.26 8.16 -13.67
CA ALA A 225 4.23 9.05 -13.14
C ALA A 225 4.52 9.53 -11.71
N TYR A 226 5.18 8.71 -10.90
CA TYR A 226 5.62 9.11 -9.58
C TYR A 226 6.72 10.18 -9.66
N LEU A 227 7.75 9.96 -10.48
CA LEU A 227 8.94 10.82 -10.57
C LEU A 227 8.72 12.11 -11.38
N LYS A 228 7.96 12.05 -12.49
CA LYS A 228 7.75 13.24 -13.38
C LYS A 228 7.33 14.50 -12.63
N ALA A 229 6.55 14.37 -11.57
CA ALA A 229 6.11 15.53 -10.80
C ALA A 229 7.13 16.02 -9.78
N LEU A 230 8.07 15.18 -9.34
CA LEU A 230 9.21 15.61 -8.53
C LEU A 230 10.13 16.52 -9.38
N PHE A 231 10.36 16.15 -10.65
CA PHE A 231 11.13 16.97 -11.57
C PHE A 231 10.40 18.28 -11.93
N GLN A 232 9.09 18.29 -12.10
CA GLN A 232 8.31 19.50 -12.40
C GLN A 232 8.30 20.49 -11.24
N ARG A 233 8.25 20.05 -9.98
CA ARG A 233 8.37 20.95 -8.81
C ARG A 233 9.73 21.62 -8.75
N ASN A 234 10.81 20.88 -9.00
CA ASN A 234 12.17 21.44 -8.98
C ASN A 234 12.46 22.39 -10.15
N PHE A 235 11.74 22.29 -11.26
CA PHE A 235 11.87 23.22 -12.39
C PHE A 235 10.92 24.41 -12.31
N GLY A 236 9.75 24.29 -11.67
CA GLY A 236 8.78 25.38 -11.51
C GLY A 236 9.20 26.43 -10.49
N ASP A 237 9.82 26.00 -9.38
CA ASP A 237 10.24 26.92 -8.31
C ASP A 237 11.52 27.70 -8.63
N SER A 238 12.31 27.27 -9.62
CA SER A 238 13.54 27.98 -10.04
C SER A 238 13.28 29.14 -11.01
N TRP A 239 12.08 29.28 -11.57
CA TRP A 239 11.74 30.41 -12.47
C TRP A 239 11.10 31.59 -11.75
N LEU A 240 10.82 31.50 -10.45
CA LEU A 240 10.28 32.59 -9.64
C LEU A 240 11.36 33.46 -8.96
N PHE A 241 12.64 33.16 -9.16
CA PHE A 241 13.78 33.89 -8.57
C PHE A 241 14.84 34.32 -9.62
N MET A 242 14.46 34.54 -10.89
CA MET A 242 15.28 35.29 -11.86
C MET A 242 14.53 36.52 -12.35
#